data_83747cc8501bf6635a46bbab655d9d71
#
_entry.id   83747cc8501bf6635a46bbab655d9d71
#
_cell.length_a   1.000
_cell.length_b   1.000
_cell.length_c   1.000
_cell.angle_alpha   90.00
_cell.angle_beta   90.00
_cell.angle_gamma   90.00
#
_symmetry.space_group_name_H-M   'P 1'
#
loop_
_entity.id
_entity.type
_entity.pdbx_description
1 polymer ?
#
loop_
_entity_poly.entity_id
_entity_poly.type
_entity_poly.pdbx_seq_one_letter_code
_entity_poly.pdbx_strand_id
1 'polypeptide(L)'
;MFATIDVYRYTLAMTAIAPLVDSQTDITPLAAEDAATYAQWFACLAEPMRVRILHLVAGSGGGIAVGKLADALEIGQPTVSHHVRKLADVGFVTLGKKGTTTIVSVNPTCCTGLPHAADAVMGVLTPRPCCPADLPGDVTVRAMT
;
A
#
# COMPACT_ATOMS: atom_id res chain seq x y z
N MET A 1 -26.35 6.52 14.41
CA MET A 1 -26.94 5.30 13.84
C MET A 1 -25.81 4.58 13.11
N PHE A 2 -25.12 3.66 13.81
CA PHE A 2 -23.98 2.95 13.25
C PHE A 2 -24.49 1.79 12.40
N ALA A 3 -24.17 1.80 11.10
CA ALA A 3 -24.46 0.67 10.24
C ALA A 3 -23.64 -0.53 10.72
N THR A 4 -24.31 -1.50 11.27
CA THR A 4 -23.76 -2.82 11.59
C THR A 4 -23.31 -3.43 10.27
N ILE A 5 -21.98 -3.44 10.02
CA ILE A 5 -21.40 -4.17 8.90
C ILE A 5 -21.72 -5.64 9.17
N ASP A 6 -22.50 -6.22 8.28
CA ASP A 6 -23.01 -7.56 8.37
C ASP A 6 -21.87 -8.59 8.23
N VAL A 7 -21.17 -8.84 9.33
CA VAL A 7 -20.09 -9.82 9.44
C VAL A 7 -20.56 -11.23 9.04
N TYR A 8 -21.86 -11.47 9.11
CA TYR A 8 -22.48 -12.76 8.77
C TYR A 8 -22.41 -13.10 7.27
N ARG A 9 -22.37 -12.09 6.41
CA ARG A 9 -22.27 -12.33 4.94
C ARG A 9 -20.89 -12.82 4.53
N TYR A 10 -19.84 -12.43 5.26
CA TYR A 10 -18.48 -12.92 5.00
C TYR A 10 -18.26 -14.36 5.47
N THR A 11 -18.95 -14.77 6.55
CA THR A 11 -18.80 -16.13 7.10
C THR A 11 -19.40 -17.19 6.18
N LEU A 12 -20.49 -16.88 5.47
CA LEU A 12 -21.12 -17.82 4.55
C LEU A 12 -20.36 -17.99 3.23
N ALA A 13 -19.64 -16.95 2.78
CA ALA A 13 -18.80 -17.06 1.58
C ALA A 13 -17.50 -17.85 1.82
N MET A 14 -17.01 -17.92 3.06
CA MET A 14 -15.82 -18.71 3.40
C MET A 14 -16.11 -20.22 3.55
N THR A 15 -17.35 -20.60 3.80
CA THR A 15 -17.71 -22.03 3.98
C THR A 15 -17.78 -22.82 2.65
N ALA A 16 -17.84 -22.11 1.52
CA ALA A 16 -17.92 -22.75 0.20
C ALA A 16 -16.55 -22.99 -0.47
N ILE A 17 -15.42 -22.66 0.17
CA ILE A 17 -14.07 -22.81 -0.38
C ILE A 17 -13.27 -23.93 0.31
N ALA A 18 -13.89 -24.76 1.06
CA ALA A 18 -13.27 -26.02 1.48
C ALA A 18 -13.87 -27.17 0.68
N PRO A 19 -13.13 -27.98 -0.07
CA PRO A 19 -11.91 -28.65 0.36
C PRO A 19 -10.91 -28.86 -0.78
N LEU A 20 -9.69 -28.48 -0.64
CA LEU A 20 -8.51 -29.12 -1.24
C LEU A 20 -7.27 -28.73 -0.39
N VAL A 21 -7.37 -28.87 0.91
CA VAL A 21 -6.16 -28.89 1.74
C VAL A 21 -5.71 -30.35 1.75
N ASP A 22 -4.81 -30.66 0.84
CA ASP A 22 -4.02 -31.88 0.91
C ASP A 22 -3.23 -31.85 2.24
N SER A 23 -3.31 -32.91 3.00
CA SER A 23 -2.92 -33.02 4.41
C SER A 23 -1.39 -32.97 4.67
N GLN A 24 -0.62 -32.32 3.81
CA GLN A 24 0.83 -32.15 3.92
C GLN A 24 1.27 -30.72 3.58
N THR A 25 0.55 -29.73 4.06
CA THR A 25 1.08 -28.37 4.03
C THR A 25 2.16 -28.28 5.09
N ASP A 26 3.40 -28.31 4.66
CA ASP A 26 4.56 -28.02 5.51
C ASP A 26 4.40 -26.57 6.01
N ILE A 27 3.89 -26.41 7.24
CA ILE A 27 3.60 -25.09 7.82
C ILE A 27 4.93 -24.51 8.29
N THR A 28 5.62 -23.85 7.36
CA THR A 28 6.83 -23.09 7.68
C THR A 28 6.43 -21.71 8.20
N PRO A 29 6.73 -21.36 9.45
CA PRO A 29 6.41 -20.04 9.96
C PRO A 29 7.23 -18.96 9.25
N LEU A 30 6.63 -17.76 9.10
CA LEU A 30 7.33 -16.59 8.58
C LEU A 30 8.53 -16.28 9.49
N ALA A 31 9.70 -15.97 8.90
CA ALA A 31 10.88 -15.58 9.65
C ALA A 31 10.58 -14.36 10.54
N ALA A 32 11.10 -14.35 11.76
CA ALA A 32 10.82 -13.30 12.74
C ALA A 32 11.28 -11.91 12.27
N GLU A 33 12.38 -11.83 11.55
CA GLU A 33 12.92 -10.60 10.95
C GLU A 33 12.04 -10.06 9.83
N ASP A 34 11.50 -10.94 8.97
CA ASP A 34 10.55 -10.55 7.93
C ASP A 34 9.22 -10.07 8.55
N ALA A 35 8.72 -10.80 9.55
CA ALA A 35 7.52 -10.41 10.28
C ALA A 35 7.68 -9.03 10.94
N ALA A 36 8.83 -8.73 11.54
CA ALA A 36 9.11 -7.43 12.13
C ALA A 36 9.15 -6.31 11.08
N THR A 37 9.78 -6.56 9.94
CA THR A 37 9.85 -5.62 8.82
C THR A 37 8.46 -5.32 8.26
N TYR A 38 7.66 -6.36 8.00
CA TYR A 38 6.30 -6.20 7.48
C TYR A 38 5.39 -5.48 8.48
N ALA A 39 5.53 -5.78 9.77
CA ALA A 39 4.80 -5.07 10.82
C ALA A 39 5.10 -3.56 10.83
N GLN A 40 6.36 -3.16 10.62
CA GLN A 40 6.73 -1.75 10.50
C GLN A 40 6.10 -1.07 9.28
N TRP A 41 6.04 -1.77 8.13
CA TRP A 41 5.41 -1.25 6.93
C TRP A 41 3.90 -1.04 7.12
N PHE A 42 3.21 -2.03 7.65
CA PHE A 42 1.78 -1.93 7.94
C PHE A 42 1.49 -0.87 9.01
N ALA A 43 2.30 -0.78 10.07
CA ALA A 43 2.17 0.26 11.07
C ALA A 43 2.38 1.67 10.50
N CYS A 44 3.32 1.83 9.57
CA CYS A 44 3.48 3.10 8.86
C CYS A 44 2.22 3.47 8.07
N LEU A 45 1.57 2.53 7.41
CA LEU A 45 0.37 2.76 6.61
C LEU A 45 -0.93 2.76 7.43
N ALA A 46 -0.87 2.47 8.73
CA ALA A 46 -2.05 2.50 9.60
C ALA A 46 -2.61 3.93 9.86
N GLU A 47 -1.98 4.95 9.30
CA GLU A 47 -2.42 6.34 9.42
C GLU A 47 -2.95 6.83 8.05
N PRO A 48 -4.23 7.27 7.97
CA PRO A 48 -4.92 7.57 6.71
C PRO A 48 -4.22 8.64 5.86
N MET A 49 -3.62 9.65 6.49
CA MET A 49 -2.95 10.72 5.74
C MET A 49 -1.71 10.20 5.00
N ARG A 50 -0.97 9.26 5.57
CA ARG A 50 0.17 8.64 4.89
C ARG A 50 -0.24 7.82 3.68
N VAL A 51 -1.37 7.11 3.76
CA VAL A 51 -1.94 6.40 2.60
C VAL A 51 -2.31 7.36 1.48
N ARG A 52 -2.97 8.49 1.82
CA ARG A 52 -3.34 9.53 0.83
C ARG A 52 -2.11 10.16 0.17
N ILE A 53 -1.07 10.47 0.95
CA ILE A 53 0.19 11.00 0.43
C ILE A 53 0.86 10.00 -0.50
N LEU A 54 0.99 8.73 -0.08
CA LEU A 54 1.61 7.69 -0.88
C LEU A 54 0.87 7.49 -2.22
N HIS A 55 -0.46 7.52 -2.20
CA HIS A 55 -1.29 7.42 -3.39
C HIS A 55 -1.02 8.57 -4.38
N LEU A 56 -0.96 9.82 -3.89
CA LEU A 56 -0.66 10.99 -4.74
C LEU A 56 0.77 10.93 -5.32
N VAL A 57 1.74 10.50 -4.51
CA VAL A 57 3.13 10.34 -4.96
C VAL A 57 3.23 9.26 -6.04
N ALA A 58 2.54 8.13 -5.84
CA ALA A 58 2.50 7.04 -6.83
C ALA A 58 1.86 7.47 -8.15
N GLY A 59 0.80 8.25 -8.10
CA GLY A 59 0.11 8.77 -9.29
C GLY A 59 0.88 9.87 -10.02
N SER A 60 1.93 10.45 -9.42
CA SER A 60 2.66 11.59 -10.03
C SER A 60 3.65 11.19 -11.13
N GLY A 61 3.96 9.90 -11.30
CA GLY A 61 4.79 9.36 -12.36
C GLY A 61 6.28 9.76 -12.37
N GLY A 62 6.71 10.72 -11.57
CA GLY A 62 8.11 11.21 -11.55
C GLY A 62 8.48 11.99 -10.30
N GLY A 63 7.59 11.99 -9.33
CA GLY A 63 7.75 12.73 -8.09
C GLY A 63 6.95 14.04 -8.04
N ILE A 64 6.63 14.46 -6.84
CA ILE A 64 5.78 15.62 -6.56
C ILE A 64 6.41 16.49 -5.48
N ALA A 65 6.29 17.82 -5.62
CA ALA A 65 6.77 18.75 -4.62
C ALA A 65 5.94 18.69 -3.33
N VAL A 66 6.58 18.77 -2.16
CA VAL A 66 5.90 18.78 -0.86
C VAL A 66 4.83 19.87 -0.78
N GLY A 67 5.08 21.05 -1.35
CA GLY A 67 4.09 22.13 -1.42
C GLY A 67 2.84 21.73 -2.19
N LYS A 68 2.99 21.06 -3.34
CA LYS A 68 1.85 20.56 -4.13
C LYS A 68 1.05 19.48 -3.39
N LEU A 69 1.71 18.64 -2.60
CA LEU A 69 1.03 17.68 -1.72
C LEU A 69 0.20 18.40 -0.65
N ALA A 70 0.75 19.48 -0.07
CA ALA A 70 0.07 20.29 0.93
C ALA A 70 -1.20 20.94 0.34
N ASP A 71 -1.07 21.52 -0.85
CA ASP A 71 -2.19 22.14 -1.57
C ASP A 71 -3.29 21.10 -1.92
N ALA A 72 -2.90 19.94 -2.45
CA ALA A 72 -3.82 18.88 -2.85
C ALA A 72 -4.55 18.23 -1.67
N LEU A 73 -3.94 18.22 -0.49
CA LEU A 73 -4.50 17.61 0.72
C LEU A 73 -5.15 18.64 1.66
N GLU A 74 -5.03 19.94 1.33
CA GLU A 74 -5.55 21.06 2.12
C GLU A 74 -5.03 21.07 3.57
N ILE A 75 -3.74 20.72 3.75
CA ILE A 75 -3.07 20.69 5.05
C ILE A 75 -1.76 21.46 5.02
N GLY A 76 -1.28 21.86 6.20
CA GLY A 76 -0.02 22.58 6.31
C GLY A 76 1.20 21.81 5.81
N GLN A 77 2.09 22.50 5.10
CA GLN A 77 3.34 21.91 4.58
C GLN A 77 4.21 21.25 5.67
N PRO A 78 4.32 21.77 6.92
CA PRO A 78 5.02 21.09 8.00
C PRO A 78 4.42 19.71 8.33
N THR A 79 3.09 19.59 8.30
CA THR A 79 2.38 18.35 8.54
C THR A 79 2.67 17.33 7.44
N VAL A 80 2.60 17.74 6.16
CA VAL A 80 3.00 16.90 5.02
C VAL A 80 4.44 16.44 5.18
N SER A 81 5.35 17.35 5.49
CA SER A 81 6.77 17.04 5.68
C SER A 81 7.00 15.99 6.77
N HIS A 82 6.22 16.05 7.86
CA HIS A 82 6.29 15.05 8.92
C HIS A 82 5.85 13.66 8.41
N HIS A 83 4.71 13.56 7.74
CA HIS A 83 4.21 12.29 7.19
C HIS A 83 5.14 11.72 6.11
N VAL A 84 5.66 12.57 5.23
CA VAL A 84 6.61 12.17 4.19
C VAL A 84 7.90 11.61 4.78
N ARG A 85 8.42 12.19 5.86
CA ARG A 85 9.59 11.62 6.56
C ARG A 85 9.31 10.22 7.10
N LYS A 86 8.13 10.01 7.71
CA LYS A 86 7.74 8.68 8.19
C LYS A 86 7.64 7.64 7.07
N LEU A 87 7.17 8.03 5.89
CA LEU A 87 7.14 7.17 4.70
C LEU A 87 8.56 6.90 4.18
N ALA A 88 9.46 7.89 4.26
CA ALA A 88 10.85 7.73 3.84
C ALA A 88 11.65 6.85 4.81
N ASP A 89 11.39 6.94 6.12
CA ASP A 89 12.06 6.15 7.17
C ASP A 89 11.86 4.64 6.96
N VAL A 90 10.70 4.23 6.44
CA VAL A 90 10.41 2.82 6.11
C VAL A 90 10.68 2.47 4.64
N GLY A 91 11.16 3.42 3.86
CA GLY A 91 11.57 3.21 2.48
C GLY A 91 10.46 3.21 1.43
N PHE A 92 9.26 3.70 1.73
CA PHE A 92 8.17 3.79 0.74
C PHE A 92 8.40 4.92 -0.27
N VAL A 93 9.04 5.98 0.14
CA VAL A 93 9.35 7.13 -0.73
C VAL A 93 10.81 7.53 -0.58
N THR A 94 11.33 8.20 -1.60
CA THR A 94 12.63 8.86 -1.61
C THR A 94 12.45 10.35 -1.67
N LEU A 95 13.38 11.08 -1.05
CA LEU A 95 13.39 12.54 -1.01
C LEU A 95 14.55 13.07 -1.86
N GLY A 96 14.24 13.90 -2.82
CA GLY A 96 15.20 14.63 -3.62
C GLY A 96 15.05 16.15 -3.44
N LYS A 97 16.07 16.92 -3.81
CA LYS A 97 15.99 18.37 -3.86
C LYS A 97 16.08 18.85 -5.30
N LYS A 98 15.20 19.78 -5.67
CA LYS A 98 15.27 20.53 -6.90
C LYS A 98 15.28 22.02 -6.56
N GLY A 99 16.49 22.59 -6.47
CA GLY A 99 16.68 23.91 -5.91
C GLY A 99 16.29 23.95 -4.42
N THR A 100 15.41 24.84 -4.04
CA THR A 100 14.87 24.96 -2.67
C THR A 100 13.70 24.02 -2.39
N THR A 101 13.18 23.34 -3.41
CA THR A 101 11.98 22.51 -3.32
C THR A 101 12.36 21.06 -3.05
N THR A 102 11.69 20.45 -2.06
CA THR A 102 11.79 19.01 -1.80
C THR A 102 10.80 18.26 -2.70
N ILE A 103 11.31 17.30 -3.45
CA ILE A 103 10.54 16.40 -4.32
C ILE A 103 10.45 15.05 -3.64
N VAL A 104 9.25 14.49 -3.62
CA VAL A 104 8.95 13.16 -3.09
C VAL A 104 8.65 12.23 -4.24
N SER A 105 9.32 11.11 -4.30
CA SER A 105 9.12 10.08 -5.34
C SER A 105 8.90 8.72 -4.69
N VAL A 106 8.15 7.83 -5.34
CA VAL A 106 8.00 6.44 -4.85
C VAL A 106 9.36 5.73 -4.95
N ASN A 107 9.69 4.97 -3.93
CA ASN A 107 10.82 4.06 -4.00
C ASN A 107 10.45 2.87 -4.90
N PRO A 108 11.18 2.59 -5.98
CA PRO A 108 10.85 1.48 -6.89
C PRO A 108 10.75 0.12 -6.21
N THR A 109 11.52 -0.13 -5.16
CA THR A 109 11.48 -1.39 -4.40
C THR A 109 10.19 -1.54 -3.58
N CYS A 110 9.45 -0.44 -3.32
CA CYS A 110 8.15 -0.48 -2.64
C CYS A 110 7.08 -1.19 -3.48
N CYS A 111 7.13 -1.07 -4.81
CA CYS A 111 6.17 -1.71 -5.71
C CYS A 111 6.18 -3.24 -5.61
N THR A 112 7.30 -3.84 -5.24
CA THR A 112 7.45 -5.28 -5.03
C THR A 112 7.35 -5.67 -3.56
N GLY A 113 7.87 -4.83 -2.66
CA GLY A 113 7.98 -5.12 -1.24
C GLY A 113 6.64 -5.23 -0.52
N LEU A 114 5.78 -4.22 -0.64
CA LEU A 114 4.51 -4.18 0.09
C LEU A 114 3.49 -5.24 -0.40
N PRO A 115 3.27 -5.45 -1.70
CA PRO A 115 2.46 -6.57 -2.17
C PRO A 115 3.01 -7.92 -1.73
N HIS A 116 4.34 -8.11 -1.80
CA HIS A 116 4.98 -9.33 -1.33
C HIS A 116 4.78 -9.56 0.18
N ALA A 117 4.87 -8.51 0.99
CA ALA A 117 4.60 -8.60 2.43
C ALA A 117 3.15 -9.04 2.71
N ALA A 118 2.18 -8.50 1.99
CA ALA A 118 0.78 -8.89 2.12
C ALA A 118 0.58 -10.36 1.71
N ASP A 119 1.15 -10.79 0.58
CA ASP A 119 1.09 -12.16 0.11
C ASP A 119 1.79 -13.14 1.08
N ALA A 120 2.92 -12.75 1.66
CA ALA A 120 3.64 -13.57 2.63
C ALA A 120 2.86 -13.78 3.94
N VAL A 121 2.10 -12.76 4.36
CA VAL A 121 1.28 -12.81 5.59
C VAL A 121 -0.04 -13.54 5.36
N MET A 122 -0.68 -13.35 4.21
CA MET A 122 -2.03 -13.84 3.93
C MET A 122 -2.06 -15.07 3.03
N GLY A 123 -0.93 -15.48 2.50
CA GLY A 123 -0.80 -16.46 1.44
C GLY A 123 -1.09 -15.87 0.05
N VAL A 124 -0.42 -16.42 -0.96
CA VAL A 124 -0.62 -16.00 -2.36
C VAL A 124 -1.92 -16.60 -2.87
N LEU A 125 -2.96 -15.79 -2.93
CA LEU A 125 -4.29 -16.23 -3.38
C LEU A 125 -4.42 -16.19 -4.91
N THR A 126 -3.67 -15.33 -5.58
CA THR A 126 -3.63 -15.21 -7.05
C THR A 126 -2.31 -14.60 -7.50
N PRO A 127 -1.74 -15.04 -8.65
CA PRO A 127 -0.59 -14.36 -9.23
C PRO A 127 -0.97 -12.91 -9.59
N ARG A 128 -0.25 -11.94 -9.01
CA ARG A 128 -0.44 -10.53 -9.36
C ARG A 128 0.69 -10.09 -10.29
N PRO A 129 0.40 -9.41 -11.40
CA PRO A 129 1.44 -8.74 -12.17
C PRO A 129 2.07 -7.64 -11.30
N CYS A 130 3.37 -7.69 -11.13
CA CYS A 130 4.11 -6.82 -10.21
C CYS A 130 4.21 -5.35 -10.64
N CYS A 131 3.81 -4.99 -11.86
CA CYS A 131 3.94 -3.62 -12.38
C CYS A 131 2.80 -3.27 -13.34
N PRO A 132 2.36 -1.99 -13.36
CA PRO A 132 1.33 -1.51 -14.28
C PRO A 132 1.70 -1.62 -15.77
N ALA A 133 2.96 -1.91 -16.10
CA ALA A 133 3.41 -2.08 -17.47
C ALA A 133 2.85 -3.34 -18.16
N ASP A 134 2.36 -4.31 -17.39
CA ASP A 134 1.83 -5.57 -17.91
C ASP A 134 0.29 -5.68 -17.84
N LEU A 135 -0.39 -4.58 -17.52
CA LEU A 135 -1.84 -4.55 -17.64
C LEU A 135 -2.21 -4.45 -19.12
N PRO A 136 -2.90 -5.46 -19.70
CA PRO A 136 -3.49 -5.28 -21.01
C PRO A 136 -4.42 -4.07 -20.93
N GLY A 137 -4.21 -3.11 -21.83
CA GLY A 137 -4.95 -1.86 -21.86
C GLY A 137 -6.45 -2.10 -21.79
N ASP A 138 -7.09 -1.27 -21.01
CA ASP A 138 -8.50 -1.04 -20.85
C ASP A 138 -9.07 -1.44 -19.47
N VAL A 139 -8.78 -0.61 -18.48
CA VAL A 139 -9.71 -0.44 -17.36
C VAL A 139 -10.41 0.90 -17.55
N THR A 140 -11.47 0.89 -18.33
CA THR A 140 -12.42 2.00 -18.38
C THR A 140 -13.02 2.18 -17.00
N VAL A 141 -12.52 3.16 -16.25
CA VAL A 141 -13.15 3.61 -15.02
C VAL A 141 -14.49 4.22 -15.43
N ARG A 142 -15.57 3.45 -15.35
CA ARG A 142 -16.91 4.00 -15.43
C ARG A 142 -17.12 4.90 -14.23
N ALA A 143 -17.13 6.22 -14.49
CA ALA A 143 -17.64 7.20 -13.56
C ALA A 143 -19.09 6.83 -13.21
N MET A 144 -19.33 6.48 -11.95
CA MET A 144 -20.67 6.43 -11.41
C MET A 144 -21.09 7.88 -11.09
N THR A 145 -22.00 8.39 -11.91
CA THR A 145 -22.82 9.57 -11.64
C THR A 145 -23.76 9.28 -10.49
#